data_2debde7c2d51d26b5c724364b4b1423c
#
_entry.id   2debde7c2d51d26b5c724364b4b1423c
#
_cell.length_a   1.000
_cell.length_b   1.000
_cell.length_c   1.000
_cell.angle_alpha   90.00
_cell.angle_beta   90.00
_cell.angle_gamma   90.00
#
_symmetry.space_group_name_H-M   'P 1'
#
loop_
_entity.id
_entity.type
_entity.pdbx_description
1 polymer ?
#
loop_
_entity_poly.entity_id
_entity_poly.type
_entity_poly.pdbx_seq_one_letter_code
_entity_poly.pdbx_strand_id
1 'polypeptide(L)'
;QRIKLASLVYFIADDEISFYGLHWDFQYYRRSRRLGFTGYPRKPEPRPKKLLSHYHTPKYLIRTTPNSLIGSVIIKKELENLNLNTEINDTRSFINYCSRVLIKENPFYLSSQWFRKWEQYRIYKLRDLAIKRIRILENLLATGSSPAWMIISILPVIPPALRPMIQLEGGRFATSDLNELYRRVITRNNRLLRLLEIDAPQLIIRNEKRMLQEAVDTLIDNGKRGKLALSGNNRPLKSLSDIIKGKHGRFRQNLLGKRVDYSGRSVIIIGPELKINQCGLPYEMAIELFQPFIIRELINQGLASNMKVAKNLIQQNELLIDPVLKQVISNHPIFLNRAPTLHRLGIQAFEPILVHGRAIKLHPLVCSAF
;
A
#
# COMPACT_ATOMS: atom_id res chain seq x y z
N GLN A 1 4.12 14.61 -15.46
CA GLN A 1 4.17 13.60 -16.52
C GLN A 1 2.90 12.75 -16.52
N ARG A 2 2.39 12.41 -17.69
CA ARG A 2 1.15 11.64 -17.84
C ARG A 2 1.17 10.85 -19.16
N ILE A 3 0.51 9.69 -19.17
CA ILE A 3 0.30 8.86 -20.36
C ILE A 3 -1.19 8.94 -20.71
N LYS A 4 -1.54 9.44 -21.91
CA LYS A 4 -2.90 9.36 -22.42
C LYS A 4 -3.16 7.94 -22.92
N LEU A 5 -4.11 7.25 -22.29
CA LEU A 5 -4.47 5.88 -22.64
C LEU A 5 -5.38 5.87 -23.88
N ALA A 6 -5.13 4.96 -24.80
CA ALA A 6 -5.94 4.75 -26.00
C ALA A 6 -7.30 4.11 -25.69
N SER A 7 -7.46 3.56 -24.50
CA SER A 7 -8.72 3.00 -23.99
C SER A 7 -8.87 3.34 -22.52
N LEU A 8 -10.11 3.40 -22.05
CA LEU A 8 -10.42 3.60 -20.64
C LEU A 8 -10.00 2.37 -19.83
N VAL A 9 -9.42 2.61 -18.66
CA VAL A 9 -8.97 1.61 -17.72
C VAL A 9 -9.59 1.90 -16.36
N TYR A 10 -10.19 0.91 -15.73
CA TYR A 10 -10.74 1.11 -14.39
C TYR A 10 -9.69 0.86 -13.31
N PHE A 11 -9.76 1.68 -12.28
CA PHE A 11 -8.83 1.67 -11.13
C PHE A 11 -9.60 1.31 -9.84
N ILE A 12 -10.39 0.26 -9.88
CA ILE A 12 -11.20 -0.15 -8.74
C ILE A 12 -10.84 -1.57 -8.36
N ALA A 13 -10.66 -1.83 -7.06
CA ALA A 13 -10.49 -3.17 -6.56
C ALA A 13 -11.75 -4.01 -6.81
N ASP A 14 -11.61 -5.32 -7.02
CA ASP A 14 -12.75 -6.20 -7.29
C ASP A 14 -13.83 -6.13 -6.21
N ASP A 15 -13.42 -5.88 -4.97
CA ASP A 15 -14.33 -5.72 -3.83
C ASP A 15 -15.19 -4.45 -3.93
N GLU A 16 -14.67 -3.38 -4.54
CA GLU A 16 -15.38 -2.12 -4.75
C GLU A 16 -16.32 -2.18 -5.95
N ILE A 17 -15.96 -2.92 -7.01
CA ILE A 17 -16.86 -3.16 -8.16
C ILE A 17 -18.07 -4.00 -7.74
N SER A 18 -17.89 -4.98 -6.85
CA SER A 18 -19.00 -5.75 -6.28
C SER A 18 -20.01 -4.89 -5.52
N PHE A 19 -19.56 -3.73 -5.04
CA PHE A 19 -20.33 -2.75 -4.33
C PHE A 19 -21.44 -2.09 -5.19
N TYR A 20 -21.17 -1.89 -6.48
CA TYR A 20 -22.12 -1.29 -7.42
C TYR A 20 -23.08 -2.30 -8.05
N GLY A 21 -23.03 -3.56 -7.62
CA GLY A 21 -23.88 -4.63 -8.18
C GLY A 21 -23.43 -5.12 -9.56
N LEU A 22 -22.44 -4.48 -10.18
CA LEU A 22 -21.94 -4.84 -11.51
C LEU A 22 -21.17 -6.17 -11.54
N HIS A 23 -20.57 -6.54 -10.41
CA HIS A 23 -19.79 -7.77 -10.29
C HIS A 23 -20.64 -9.01 -10.05
N TRP A 24 -21.84 -8.86 -9.46
CA TRP A 24 -22.73 -10.00 -9.18
C TRP A 24 -23.24 -10.66 -10.46
N ASP A 25 -23.56 -9.88 -11.47
CA ASP A 25 -24.02 -10.42 -12.75
C ASP A 25 -22.86 -11.09 -13.51
N PHE A 26 -21.63 -10.60 -13.36
CA PHE A 26 -20.46 -11.18 -14.02
C PHE A 26 -20.01 -12.49 -13.37
N GLN A 27 -20.03 -12.62 -12.03
CA GLN A 27 -19.73 -13.87 -11.33
C GLN A 27 -20.85 -14.90 -11.47
N TYR A 28 -22.09 -14.48 -11.48
CA TYR A 28 -23.23 -15.38 -11.72
C TYR A 28 -23.17 -15.98 -13.13
N TYR A 29 -22.82 -15.18 -14.13
CA TYR A 29 -22.63 -15.65 -15.50
C TYR A 29 -21.42 -16.58 -15.66
N ARG A 30 -20.32 -16.32 -14.95
CA ARG A 30 -19.14 -17.18 -14.94
C ARG A 30 -19.38 -18.51 -14.19
N ARG A 31 -20.14 -18.50 -13.12
CA ARG A 31 -20.54 -19.70 -12.37
C ARG A 31 -21.57 -20.53 -13.12
N SER A 32 -22.53 -19.92 -13.75
CA SER A 32 -23.55 -20.65 -14.52
C SER A 32 -22.97 -21.35 -15.75
N ARG A 33 -21.96 -20.77 -16.42
CA ARG A 33 -21.23 -21.44 -17.50
C ARG A 33 -20.31 -22.58 -17.01
N ARG A 34 -19.74 -22.50 -15.82
CA ARG A 34 -18.93 -23.60 -15.23
C ARG A 34 -19.79 -24.73 -14.64
N LEU A 35 -20.99 -24.46 -14.22
CA LEU A 35 -21.92 -25.44 -13.63
C LEU A 35 -22.81 -26.16 -14.68
N GLY A 36 -22.73 -25.78 -15.94
CA GLY A 36 -23.49 -26.39 -17.04
C GLY A 36 -23.02 -27.79 -17.48
N PHE A 37 -21.99 -28.40 -16.83
CA PHE A 37 -21.43 -29.68 -17.29
C PHE A 37 -21.28 -30.76 -16.23
N THR A 38 -21.92 -30.68 -15.09
CA THR A 38 -22.02 -31.81 -14.16
C THR A 38 -23.47 -32.17 -13.93
N GLY A 39 -23.89 -33.25 -14.60
CA GLY A 39 -25.25 -33.77 -14.63
C GLY A 39 -25.72 -34.38 -13.32
N TYR A 40 -26.08 -33.53 -12.35
CA TYR A 40 -26.96 -33.90 -11.26
C TYR A 40 -28.18 -32.98 -11.29
N PRO A 41 -29.37 -33.53 -11.44
CA PRO A 41 -30.60 -32.75 -11.36
C PRO A 41 -30.82 -32.29 -9.93
N ARG A 42 -30.40 -31.05 -9.61
CA ARG A 42 -30.87 -30.40 -8.40
C ARG A 42 -32.37 -30.08 -8.62
N LYS A 43 -33.22 -30.59 -7.72
CA LYS A 43 -34.61 -30.20 -7.63
C LYS A 43 -34.72 -28.69 -7.76
N PRO A 44 -35.66 -28.17 -8.57
CA PRO A 44 -35.89 -26.74 -8.72
C PRO A 44 -36.32 -26.18 -7.36
N GLU A 45 -35.45 -25.43 -6.71
CA GLU A 45 -35.81 -24.67 -5.52
C GLU A 45 -36.88 -23.63 -5.94
N PRO A 46 -38.00 -23.55 -5.23
CA PRO A 46 -39.01 -22.53 -5.50
C PRO A 46 -38.38 -21.16 -5.20
N ARG A 47 -38.01 -20.46 -6.25
CA ARG A 47 -37.55 -19.09 -6.16
C ARG A 47 -38.70 -18.22 -5.72
N PRO A 48 -38.58 -17.40 -4.66
CA PRO A 48 -39.58 -16.38 -4.38
C PRO A 48 -39.48 -15.32 -5.47
N LYS A 49 -40.32 -15.49 -6.51
CA LYS A 49 -40.32 -14.65 -7.72
C LYS A 49 -40.67 -13.16 -7.47
N LYS A 50 -41.14 -12.78 -6.28
CA LYS A 50 -41.67 -11.43 -6.02
C LYS A 50 -40.73 -10.48 -5.26
N LEU A 51 -39.68 -10.94 -4.62
CA LEU A 51 -38.76 -10.06 -3.82
C LEU A 51 -37.59 -9.51 -4.63
N LEU A 52 -37.28 -10.09 -5.78
CA LEU A 52 -36.17 -9.67 -6.65
C LEU A 52 -36.60 -8.86 -7.87
N SER A 53 -37.93 -8.70 -8.12
CA SER A 53 -38.44 -8.02 -9.32
C SER A 53 -38.38 -6.49 -9.25
N HIS A 54 -38.16 -5.89 -8.12
CA HIS A 54 -38.05 -4.43 -7.95
C HIS A 54 -36.63 -3.89 -7.87
N TYR A 55 -35.62 -4.75 -7.68
CA TYR A 55 -34.26 -4.35 -7.88
C TYR A 55 -33.92 -4.59 -9.34
N HIS A 56 -33.96 -3.53 -10.12
CA HIS A 56 -33.46 -3.50 -11.49
C HIS A 56 -32.02 -4.05 -11.51
N THR A 57 -31.92 -5.39 -11.66
CA THR A 57 -30.77 -5.91 -12.37
C THR A 57 -30.86 -5.22 -13.73
N PRO A 58 -29.83 -4.49 -14.17
CA PRO A 58 -29.91 -3.83 -15.47
C PRO A 58 -30.08 -4.91 -16.52
N LYS A 59 -31.34 -5.11 -16.98
CA LYS A 59 -31.76 -6.03 -18.06
C LYS A 59 -30.99 -5.74 -19.37
N TYR A 60 -30.23 -4.65 -19.41
CA TYR A 60 -29.55 -4.13 -20.58
C TYR A 60 -28.22 -4.80 -20.92
N LEU A 61 -27.62 -5.55 -19.98
CA LEU A 61 -26.33 -6.20 -20.19
C LEU A 61 -26.39 -7.53 -20.98
N ILE A 62 -27.60 -8.02 -21.32
CA ILE A 62 -27.75 -9.35 -21.93
C ILE A 62 -27.97 -9.28 -23.47
N ARG A 63 -28.28 -8.13 -24.03
CA ARG A 63 -28.34 -8.00 -25.48
C ARG A 63 -26.94 -7.78 -26.05
N THR A 64 -26.32 -8.87 -26.48
CA THR A 64 -25.15 -8.88 -27.35
C THR A 64 -25.50 -8.29 -28.72
N THR A 65 -25.66 -6.99 -28.80
CA THR A 65 -25.60 -6.29 -30.08
C THR A 65 -24.16 -6.35 -30.58
N PRO A 66 -23.92 -6.49 -31.89
CA PRO A 66 -22.57 -6.57 -32.47
C PRO A 66 -21.70 -5.35 -32.13
N ASN A 67 -22.29 -4.23 -31.78
CA ASN A 67 -21.62 -3.00 -31.31
C ASN A 67 -21.65 -2.84 -29.79
N SER A 68 -21.80 -3.91 -29.00
CA SER A 68 -21.80 -3.80 -27.55
C SER A 68 -20.46 -3.25 -27.04
N LEU A 69 -20.50 -2.11 -26.41
CA LEU A 69 -19.40 -1.57 -25.65
C LEU A 69 -18.94 -2.61 -24.63
N ILE A 70 -17.65 -2.78 -24.41
CA ILE A 70 -17.10 -3.83 -23.55
C ILE A 70 -16.06 -3.22 -22.58
N GLY A 71 -16.05 -3.75 -21.35
CA GLY A 71 -15.07 -3.38 -20.33
C GLY A 71 -15.31 -2.02 -19.69
N SER A 72 -14.24 -1.31 -19.38
CA SER A 72 -14.27 -0.04 -18.65
C SER A 72 -15.14 1.06 -19.27
N VAL A 73 -15.37 1.00 -20.59
CA VAL A 73 -16.22 1.99 -21.30
C VAL A 73 -17.67 1.88 -20.87
N ILE A 74 -18.20 0.65 -20.70
CA ILE A 74 -19.56 0.45 -20.21
C ILE A 74 -19.69 0.92 -18.78
N ILE A 75 -18.73 0.52 -17.94
CA ILE A 75 -18.73 0.90 -16.52
C ILE A 75 -18.74 2.42 -16.38
N LYS A 76 -17.91 3.12 -17.16
CA LYS A 76 -17.89 4.58 -17.16
C LYS A 76 -19.24 5.17 -17.54
N LYS A 77 -19.86 4.66 -18.61
CA LYS A 77 -21.13 5.15 -19.11
C LYS A 77 -22.27 4.93 -18.10
N GLU A 78 -22.30 3.76 -17.44
CA GLU A 78 -23.24 3.48 -16.35
C GLU A 78 -23.01 4.39 -15.14
N LEU A 79 -21.75 4.65 -14.77
CA LEU A 79 -21.40 5.55 -13.67
C LEU A 79 -21.71 7.02 -13.99
N GLU A 80 -21.61 7.44 -15.27
CA GLU A 80 -22.00 8.79 -15.73
C GLU A 80 -23.51 8.99 -15.66
N ASN A 81 -24.29 7.95 -15.98
CA ASN A 81 -25.75 7.99 -15.97
C ASN A 81 -26.34 7.84 -14.56
N LEU A 82 -25.54 7.52 -13.56
CA LEU A 82 -25.98 7.24 -12.20
C LEU A 82 -26.34 8.53 -11.47
N ASN A 83 -27.62 8.67 -11.09
CA ASN A 83 -28.09 9.79 -10.28
C ASN A 83 -27.90 9.44 -8.78
N LEU A 84 -26.92 10.10 -8.12
CA LEU A 84 -26.57 9.81 -6.73
C LEU A 84 -27.73 10.00 -5.76
N ASN A 85 -28.58 11.03 -5.95
CA ASN A 85 -29.69 11.31 -5.04
C ASN A 85 -30.77 10.22 -5.09
N THR A 86 -31.14 9.75 -6.28
CA THR A 86 -32.13 8.67 -6.43
C THR A 86 -31.58 7.36 -5.86
N GLU A 87 -30.35 7.00 -6.17
CA GLU A 87 -29.70 5.78 -5.66
C GLU A 87 -29.54 5.77 -4.12
N ILE A 88 -29.26 6.92 -3.52
CA ILE A 88 -29.19 7.04 -2.05
C ILE A 88 -30.57 6.81 -1.44
N ASN A 89 -31.62 7.42 -2.00
CA ASN A 89 -32.98 7.26 -1.49
C ASN A 89 -33.47 5.81 -1.64
N ASP A 90 -33.22 5.19 -2.79
CA ASP A 90 -33.56 3.79 -3.03
C ASP A 90 -32.81 2.84 -2.10
N THR A 91 -31.51 3.11 -1.88
CA THR A 91 -30.71 2.30 -0.96
C THR A 91 -31.18 2.47 0.50
N ARG A 92 -31.57 3.68 0.92
CA ARG A 92 -32.14 3.93 2.26
C ARG A 92 -33.47 3.20 2.44
N SER A 93 -34.36 3.30 1.45
CA SER A 93 -35.65 2.60 1.49
C SER A 93 -35.46 1.08 1.58
N PHE A 94 -34.46 0.54 0.88
CA PHE A 94 -34.13 -0.88 0.95
C PHE A 94 -33.57 -1.29 2.32
N ILE A 95 -32.68 -0.51 2.90
CA ILE A 95 -32.14 -0.77 4.26
C ILE A 95 -33.28 -0.78 5.27
N ASN A 96 -34.22 0.18 5.17
CA ASN A 96 -35.39 0.25 6.02
C ASN A 96 -36.32 -0.95 5.83
N TYR A 97 -36.53 -1.39 4.59
CA TYR A 97 -37.28 -2.61 4.28
C TYR A 97 -36.64 -3.85 4.89
N CYS A 98 -35.35 -4.06 4.67
CA CYS A 98 -34.59 -5.18 5.27
C CYS A 98 -34.67 -5.17 6.81
N SER A 99 -34.56 -4.00 7.42
CA SER A 99 -34.65 -3.86 8.87
C SER A 99 -36.06 -4.20 9.39
N ARG A 100 -37.09 -3.77 8.71
CA ARG A 100 -38.50 -4.12 9.05
C ARG A 100 -38.78 -5.62 8.93
N VAL A 101 -38.24 -6.26 7.90
CA VAL A 101 -38.39 -7.72 7.70
C VAL A 101 -37.67 -8.50 8.78
N LEU A 102 -36.49 -8.04 9.23
CA LEU A 102 -35.74 -8.67 10.28
C LEU A 102 -36.40 -8.52 11.67
N ILE A 103 -37.10 -7.39 11.92
CA ILE A 103 -37.77 -7.13 13.20
C ILE A 103 -39.15 -7.85 13.26
N LYS A 104 -39.87 -7.91 12.12
CA LYS A 104 -41.10 -8.66 12.05
C LYS A 104 -40.80 -10.15 11.89
N GLU A 105 -40.72 -10.88 13.00
CA GLU A 105 -40.89 -12.32 13.03
C GLU A 105 -42.30 -12.63 12.50
N ASN A 106 -42.42 -12.87 11.21
CA ASN A 106 -43.66 -13.39 10.66
C ASN A 106 -43.72 -14.91 10.90
N PRO A 107 -44.58 -15.39 11.84
CA PRO A 107 -44.68 -16.80 12.17
C PRO A 107 -45.34 -17.65 11.08
N PHE A 108 -45.83 -17.07 9.96
CA PHE A 108 -46.84 -17.72 9.16
C PHE A 108 -46.40 -18.44 7.88
N TYR A 109 -45.17 -18.39 7.43
CA TYR A 109 -44.85 -19.00 6.13
C TYR A 109 -43.50 -19.72 6.07
N LEU A 110 -43.24 -20.72 6.86
CA LEU A 110 -42.18 -21.70 6.45
C LEU A 110 -42.00 -22.83 7.45
N SER A 111 -42.14 -24.03 6.94
CA SER A 111 -42.19 -25.29 7.68
C SER A 111 -40.84 -25.82 8.21
N SER A 112 -39.73 -25.14 7.98
CA SER A 112 -38.42 -25.57 8.53
C SER A 112 -37.62 -24.42 9.13
N GLN A 113 -37.16 -24.61 10.37
CA GLN A 113 -36.30 -23.65 11.11
C GLN A 113 -34.99 -23.33 10.38
N TRP A 114 -34.48 -24.27 9.60
CA TRP A 114 -33.23 -24.12 8.83
C TRP A 114 -33.40 -23.13 7.66
N PHE A 115 -34.50 -23.18 6.97
CA PHE A 115 -34.80 -22.27 5.85
C PHE A 115 -34.96 -20.83 6.34
N ARG A 116 -35.62 -20.60 7.48
CA ARG A 116 -35.77 -19.28 8.12
C ARG A 116 -34.43 -18.68 8.52
N LYS A 117 -33.53 -19.47 9.12
CA LYS A 117 -32.18 -19.00 9.48
C LYS A 117 -31.37 -18.60 8.25
N TRP A 118 -31.48 -19.36 7.16
CA TRP A 118 -30.76 -19.07 5.93
C TRP A 118 -31.27 -17.78 5.23
N GLU A 119 -32.58 -17.55 5.19
CA GLU A 119 -33.19 -16.32 4.67
C GLU A 119 -32.83 -15.10 5.52
N GLN A 120 -32.92 -15.21 6.85
CA GLN A 120 -32.49 -14.17 7.76
C GLN A 120 -31.01 -13.79 7.53
N TYR A 121 -30.13 -14.78 7.44
CA TYR A 121 -28.72 -14.55 7.16
C TYR A 121 -28.51 -13.85 5.81
N ARG A 122 -29.23 -14.23 4.78
CA ARG A 122 -29.19 -13.59 3.47
C ARG A 122 -29.62 -12.12 3.54
N ILE A 123 -30.71 -11.83 4.24
CA ILE A 123 -31.20 -10.45 4.41
C ILE A 123 -30.21 -9.61 5.22
N TYR A 124 -29.63 -10.14 6.29
CA TYR A 124 -28.55 -9.46 7.03
C TYR A 124 -27.39 -9.11 6.10
N LYS A 125 -26.92 -10.06 5.32
CA LYS A 125 -25.81 -9.85 4.39
C LYS A 125 -26.12 -8.79 3.33
N LEU A 126 -27.33 -8.80 2.77
CA LEU A 126 -27.80 -7.80 1.81
C LEU A 126 -27.89 -6.40 2.44
N ARG A 127 -28.41 -6.30 3.67
CA ARG A 127 -28.47 -5.05 4.42
C ARG A 127 -27.09 -4.50 4.66
N ASP A 128 -26.12 -5.32 5.10
CA ASP A 128 -24.76 -4.87 5.38
C ASP A 128 -24.03 -4.41 4.11
N LEU A 129 -24.28 -5.06 2.98
CA LEU A 129 -23.79 -4.60 1.68
C LEU A 129 -24.42 -3.25 1.29
N ALA A 130 -25.73 -3.09 1.51
CA ALA A 130 -26.41 -1.82 1.23
C ALA A 130 -25.92 -0.68 2.14
N ILE A 131 -25.62 -0.95 3.42
CA ILE A 131 -25.02 0.04 4.35
C ILE A 131 -23.63 0.48 3.86
N LYS A 132 -22.82 -0.44 3.39
CA LYS A 132 -21.53 -0.10 2.83
C LYS A 132 -21.68 0.73 1.54
N ARG A 133 -22.60 0.37 0.66
CA ARG A 133 -22.90 1.11 -0.58
C ARG A 133 -23.32 2.54 -0.29
N ILE A 134 -24.26 2.75 0.63
CA ILE A 134 -24.80 4.08 0.92
C ILE A 134 -23.71 5.01 1.45
N ARG A 135 -22.77 4.52 2.28
CA ARG A 135 -21.64 5.31 2.77
C ARG A 135 -20.78 5.87 1.64
N ILE A 136 -20.54 5.07 0.60
CA ILE A 136 -19.74 5.52 -0.56
C ILE A 136 -20.54 6.54 -1.38
N LEU A 137 -21.82 6.28 -1.64
CA LEU A 137 -22.67 7.20 -2.38
C LEU A 137 -22.81 8.56 -1.66
N GLU A 138 -23.03 8.55 -0.35
CA GLU A 138 -23.09 9.77 0.48
C GLU A 138 -21.76 10.53 0.48
N ASN A 139 -20.63 9.82 0.57
CA ASN A 139 -19.31 10.44 0.49
C ASN A 139 -19.04 11.06 -0.89
N LEU A 140 -19.43 10.39 -1.98
CA LEU A 140 -19.31 10.94 -3.34
C LEU A 140 -20.17 12.20 -3.50
N LEU A 141 -21.38 12.20 -2.95
CA LEU A 141 -22.26 13.36 -2.97
C LEU A 141 -21.69 14.51 -2.13
N ALA A 142 -21.22 14.22 -0.91
CA ALA A 142 -20.64 15.22 0.00
C ALA A 142 -19.36 15.87 -0.57
N THR A 143 -18.53 15.11 -1.28
CA THR A 143 -17.31 15.61 -1.91
C THR A 143 -17.53 16.25 -3.28
N GLY A 144 -18.75 16.19 -3.84
CA GLY A 144 -19.05 16.65 -5.21
C GLY A 144 -18.33 15.84 -6.29
N SER A 145 -17.86 14.62 -5.97
CA SER A 145 -17.09 13.78 -6.88
C SER A 145 -18.01 12.99 -7.80
N SER A 146 -17.73 13.02 -9.11
CA SER A 146 -18.45 12.16 -10.06
C SER A 146 -17.97 10.72 -9.94
N PRO A 147 -18.90 9.72 -9.86
CA PRO A 147 -18.53 8.31 -9.86
C PRO A 147 -17.70 7.89 -11.09
N ALA A 148 -17.89 8.55 -12.23
CA ALA A 148 -17.15 8.28 -13.45
C ALA A 148 -15.64 8.54 -13.33
N TRP A 149 -15.20 9.32 -12.35
CA TRP A 149 -13.77 9.57 -12.10
C TRP A 149 -13.01 8.33 -11.60
N MET A 150 -13.71 7.28 -11.19
CA MET A 150 -13.12 5.98 -10.89
C MET A 150 -12.49 5.32 -12.12
N ILE A 151 -12.88 5.77 -13.33
CA ILE A 151 -12.33 5.28 -14.59
C ILE A 151 -11.31 6.27 -15.12
N ILE A 152 -10.07 5.84 -15.22
CA ILE A 152 -8.96 6.68 -15.67
C ILE A 152 -8.81 6.63 -17.20
N SER A 153 -8.61 7.81 -17.79
CA SER A 153 -8.22 8.00 -19.19
C SER A 153 -6.79 8.52 -19.33
N ILE A 154 -6.27 9.09 -18.25
CA ILE A 154 -4.92 9.65 -18.18
C ILE A 154 -4.21 9.03 -16.99
N LEU A 155 -3.14 8.29 -17.27
CA LEU A 155 -2.32 7.66 -16.24
C LEU A 155 -1.23 8.64 -15.77
N PRO A 156 -1.14 8.96 -14.47
CA PRO A 156 -0.03 9.76 -13.95
C PRO A 156 1.29 8.99 -14.01
N VAL A 157 2.37 9.69 -14.31
CA VAL A 157 3.72 9.12 -14.36
C VAL A 157 4.57 9.75 -13.27
N ILE A 158 5.21 8.91 -12.46
CA ILE A 158 6.11 9.35 -11.40
C ILE A 158 7.31 10.09 -12.00
N PRO A 159 7.80 11.17 -11.36
CA PRO A 159 8.99 11.90 -11.80
C PRO A 159 10.22 10.98 -11.93
N PRO A 160 11.17 11.28 -12.84
CA PRO A 160 12.37 10.47 -13.07
C PRO A 160 13.22 10.26 -11.82
N ALA A 161 13.27 11.24 -10.91
CA ALA A 161 14.02 11.16 -9.66
C ALA A 161 13.54 10.01 -8.75
N LEU A 162 12.24 9.64 -8.80
CA LEU A 162 11.68 8.54 -8.02
C LEU A 162 11.80 7.16 -8.70
N ARG A 163 12.26 7.13 -9.97
CA ARG A 163 12.52 5.91 -10.76
C ARG A 163 13.86 6.02 -11.49
N PRO A 164 14.98 6.16 -10.77
CA PRO A 164 16.26 6.48 -11.37
C PRO A 164 16.74 5.38 -12.32
N MET A 165 17.55 5.80 -13.29
CA MET A 165 18.34 4.95 -14.15
C MET A 165 19.80 5.31 -13.89
N ILE A 166 20.59 4.33 -13.45
CA ILE A 166 21.99 4.50 -13.08
C ILE A 166 22.84 3.72 -14.07
N GLN A 167 23.84 4.37 -14.63
CA GLN A 167 24.84 3.71 -15.47
C GLN A 167 25.86 3.02 -14.57
N LEU A 168 26.07 1.74 -14.77
CA LEU A 168 27.09 0.94 -14.13
C LEU A 168 28.35 0.90 -15.00
N GLU A 169 29.48 0.51 -14.41
CA GLU A 169 30.71 0.23 -15.11
C GLU A 169 30.48 -0.81 -16.23
N GLY A 170 31.11 -0.62 -17.38
CA GLY A 170 30.93 -1.48 -18.56
C GLY A 170 29.68 -1.18 -19.40
N GLY A 171 29.10 0.03 -19.32
CA GLY A 171 27.99 0.47 -20.17
C GLY A 171 26.63 -0.15 -19.85
N ARG A 172 26.51 -0.89 -18.75
CA ARG A 172 25.26 -1.49 -18.29
C ARG A 172 24.43 -0.47 -17.53
N PHE A 173 23.10 -0.53 -17.64
CA PHE A 173 22.18 0.32 -16.91
C PHE A 173 21.41 -0.47 -15.86
N ALA A 174 21.44 0.00 -14.62
CA ALA A 174 20.50 -0.45 -13.59
C ALA A 174 19.28 0.48 -13.59
N THR A 175 18.11 -0.09 -13.74
CA THR A 175 16.86 0.67 -13.80
C THR A 175 15.90 0.23 -12.72
N SER A 176 15.04 1.16 -12.26
CA SER A 176 13.92 0.82 -11.40
C SER A 176 12.93 -0.10 -12.13
N ASP A 177 12.34 -1.06 -11.41
CA ASP A 177 11.31 -1.97 -11.94
C ASP A 177 10.10 -1.20 -12.53
N LEU A 178 9.80 0.00 -12.01
CA LEU A 178 8.75 0.87 -12.53
C LEU A 178 8.96 1.28 -14.00
N ASN A 179 10.21 1.50 -14.42
CA ASN A 179 10.50 1.86 -15.81
C ASN A 179 10.08 0.76 -16.77
N GLU A 180 10.31 -0.51 -16.38
CA GLU A 180 9.87 -1.66 -17.17
C GLU A 180 8.34 -1.77 -17.22
N LEU A 181 7.66 -1.54 -16.10
CA LEU A 181 6.20 -1.55 -16.04
C LEU A 181 5.58 -0.42 -16.88
N TYR A 182 6.12 0.81 -16.82
CA TYR A 182 5.70 1.91 -17.69
C TYR A 182 5.98 1.59 -19.18
N ARG A 183 7.13 1.01 -19.50
CA ARG A 183 7.46 0.57 -20.86
C ARG A 183 6.42 -0.40 -21.40
N ARG A 184 5.99 -1.38 -20.59
CA ARG A 184 4.93 -2.34 -20.98
C ARG A 184 3.61 -1.63 -21.25
N VAL A 185 3.20 -0.68 -20.42
CA VAL A 185 1.98 0.11 -20.61
C VAL A 185 2.07 0.92 -21.92
N ILE A 186 3.17 1.63 -22.17
CA ILE A 186 3.36 2.44 -23.37
C ILE A 186 3.34 1.56 -24.64
N THR A 187 4.05 0.43 -24.62
CA THR A 187 4.10 -0.48 -25.76
C THR A 187 2.72 -1.02 -26.09
N ARG A 188 1.93 -1.44 -25.09
CA ARG A 188 0.55 -1.93 -25.30
C ARG A 188 -0.37 -0.82 -25.77
N ASN A 189 -0.23 0.39 -25.23
CA ASN A 189 -1.01 1.56 -25.64
C ASN A 189 -0.74 1.92 -27.10
N ASN A 190 0.52 2.00 -27.51
CA ASN A 190 0.90 2.32 -28.89
C ASN A 190 0.43 1.22 -29.88
N ARG A 191 0.49 -0.05 -29.46
CA ARG A 191 -0.04 -1.14 -30.27
C ARG A 191 -1.56 -1.03 -30.45
N LEU A 192 -2.28 -0.72 -29.38
CA LEU A 192 -3.72 -0.50 -29.46
C LEU A 192 -4.08 0.67 -30.37
N LEU A 193 -3.33 1.80 -30.28
CA LEU A 193 -3.52 2.94 -31.19
C LEU A 193 -3.41 2.54 -32.64
N ARG A 194 -2.34 1.83 -33.01
CA ARG A 194 -2.14 1.37 -34.40
C ARG A 194 -3.25 0.43 -34.87
N LEU A 195 -3.75 -0.47 -33.99
CA LEU A 195 -4.85 -1.35 -34.34
C LEU A 195 -6.18 -0.60 -34.52
N LEU A 196 -6.38 0.50 -33.82
CA LEU A 196 -7.53 1.38 -34.01
C LEU A 196 -7.43 2.22 -35.29
N GLU A 197 -6.24 2.64 -35.70
CA GLU A 197 -5.96 3.38 -36.93
C GLU A 197 -6.19 2.49 -38.19
N ILE A 198 -5.92 1.20 -38.11
CA ILE A 198 -6.06 0.23 -39.21
C ILE A 198 -7.47 -0.39 -39.27
N ASP A 199 -8.38 0.02 -38.36
CA ASP A 199 -9.71 -0.61 -38.23
C ASP A 199 -9.66 -2.15 -38.11
N ALA A 200 -8.74 -2.65 -37.28
CA ALA A 200 -8.53 -4.09 -37.08
C ALA A 200 -9.80 -4.80 -36.58
N PRO A 201 -9.95 -6.11 -36.79
CA PRO A 201 -11.09 -6.88 -36.33
C PRO A 201 -11.35 -6.69 -34.84
N GLN A 202 -12.63 -6.52 -34.48
CA GLN A 202 -13.10 -6.23 -33.10
C GLN A 202 -12.56 -7.21 -32.05
N LEU A 203 -12.35 -8.47 -32.42
CA LEU A 203 -11.81 -9.49 -31.52
C LEU A 203 -10.38 -9.15 -31.07
N ILE A 204 -9.55 -8.67 -31.99
CA ILE A 204 -8.15 -8.28 -31.73
C ILE A 204 -8.11 -7.03 -30.87
N ILE A 205 -8.91 -6.01 -31.22
CA ILE A 205 -9.01 -4.77 -30.43
C ILE A 205 -9.47 -5.06 -28.99
N ARG A 206 -10.44 -5.96 -28.78
CA ARG A 206 -10.89 -6.38 -27.45
C ARG A 206 -9.79 -7.06 -26.65
N ASN A 207 -9.01 -7.91 -27.27
CA ASN A 207 -7.90 -8.58 -26.63
C ASN A 207 -6.79 -7.58 -26.22
N GLU A 208 -6.43 -6.65 -27.10
CA GLU A 208 -5.43 -5.63 -26.75
C GLU A 208 -5.92 -4.66 -25.66
N LYS A 209 -7.21 -4.29 -25.63
CA LYS A 209 -7.81 -3.54 -24.51
C LYS A 209 -7.66 -4.29 -23.20
N ARG A 210 -7.90 -5.61 -23.17
CA ARG A 210 -7.67 -6.45 -21.99
C ARG A 210 -6.20 -6.48 -21.58
N MET A 211 -5.28 -6.61 -22.55
CA MET A 211 -3.85 -6.63 -22.26
C MET A 211 -3.33 -5.27 -21.76
N LEU A 212 -3.90 -4.16 -22.24
CA LEU A 212 -3.60 -2.83 -21.70
C LEU A 212 -4.09 -2.72 -20.24
N GLN A 213 -5.29 -3.21 -19.94
CA GLN A 213 -5.82 -3.26 -18.58
C GLN A 213 -4.88 -4.08 -17.66
N GLU A 214 -4.45 -5.27 -18.08
CA GLU A 214 -3.51 -6.10 -17.33
C GLU A 214 -2.17 -5.39 -17.08
N ALA A 215 -1.66 -4.65 -18.06
CA ALA A 215 -0.42 -3.89 -17.92
C ALA A 215 -0.55 -2.75 -16.89
N VAL A 216 -1.69 -2.07 -16.85
CA VAL A 216 -1.96 -1.03 -15.85
C VAL A 216 -2.19 -1.64 -14.47
N ASP A 217 -2.93 -2.76 -14.38
CA ASP A 217 -3.14 -3.47 -13.11
C ASP A 217 -1.81 -3.93 -12.50
N THR A 218 -0.88 -4.46 -13.31
CA THR A 218 0.46 -4.87 -12.83
C THR A 218 1.33 -3.68 -12.41
N LEU A 219 1.17 -2.51 -13.03
CA LEU A 219 1.86 -1.28 -12.61
C LEU A 219 1.39 -0.83 -11.23
N ILE A 220 0.10 -0.94 -10.94
CA ILE A 220 -0.50 -0.49 -9.69
C ILE A 220 -0.24 -1.48 -8.57
N ASP A 221 -0.59 -2.76 -8.78
CA ASP A 221 -0.44 -3.84 -7.80
C ASP A 221 -0.15 -5.18 -8.51
N ASN A 222 1.12 -5.58 -8.54
CA ASN A 222 1.54 -6.77 -9.25
C ASN A 222 1.13 -8.04 -8.49
N GLY A 223 0.36 -8.91 -9.14
CA GLY A 223 -0.07 -10.22 -8.61
C GLY A 223 -1.45 -10.24 -7.97
N LYS A 224 -2.12 -9.10 -7.80
CA LYS A 224 -3.49 -9.07 -7.26
C LYS A 224 -4.52 -9.66 -8.23
N ARG A 225 -4.33 -9.48 -9.54
CA ARG A 225 -5.30 -9.85 -10.60
C ARG A 225 -4.71 -10.75 -11.67
N GLY A 226 -4.13 -11.88 -11.33
CA GLY A 226 -3.65 -12.84 -12.32
C GLY A 226 -2.20 -13.24 -12.15
N LYS A 227 -1.49 -13.48 -13.27
CA LYS A 227 -0.09 -13.89 -13.23
C LYS A 227 0.81 -12.72 -12.83
N LEU A 228 1.76 -12.99 -11.95
CA LEU A 228 2.81 -12.04 -11.59
C LEU A 228 3.62 -11.63 -12.85
N ALA A 229 3.84 -10.34 -12.98
CA ALA A 229 4.80 -9.84 -13.96
C ALA A 229 6.21 -10.05 -13.43
N LEU A 230 7.00 -10.82 -14.17
CA LEU A 230 8.36 -11.18 -13.82
C LEU A 230 9.37 -10.37 -14.64
N SER A 231 10.54 -10.16 -14.07
CA SER A 231 11.75 -9.71 -14.74
C SER A 231 12.36 -10.86 -15.57
N GLY A 232 13.33 -10.56 -16.43
CA GLY A 232 14.08 -11.58 -17.16
C GLY A 232 14.71 -12.67 -16.28
N ASN A 233 14.99 -12.37 -15.03
CA ASN A 233 15.55 -13.30 -14.04
C ASN A 233 14.48 -13.97 -13.16
N ASN A 234 13.26 -14.12 -13.63
CA ASN A 234 12.13 -14.70 -12.89
C ASN A 234 11.81 -14.05 -11.53
N ARG A 235 12.32 -12.85 -11.27
CA ARG A 235 11.99 -12.07 -10.07
C ARG A 235 10.71 -11.26 -10.30
N PRO A 236 9.75 -11.22 -9.35
CA PRO A 236 8.59 -10.35 -9.45
C PRO A 236 9.01 -8.87 -9.49
N LEU A 237 8.45 -8.13 -10.44
CA LEU A 237 8.66 -6.69 -10.55
C LEU A 237 7.92 -5.95 -9.44
N LYS A 238 8.58 -4.98 -8.81
CA LYS A 238 7.96 -4.13 -7.77
C LYS A 238 6.99 -3.14 -8.39
N SER A 239 5.72 -3.25 -8.00
CA SER A 239 4.64 -2.33 -8.39
C SER A 239 4.64 -1.06 -7.56
N LEU A 240 3.76 -0.09 -7.90
CA LEU A 240 3.53 1.12 -7.12
C LEU A 240 3.07 0.81 -5.68
N SER A 241 2.19 -0.17 -5.52
CA SER A 241 1.74 -0.63 -4.19
C SER A 241 2.88 -1.18 -3.35
N ASP A 242 3.81 -1.94 -3.95
CA ASP A 242 4.95 -2.53 -3.25
C ASP A 242 5.97 -1.48 -2.77
N ILE A 243 6.05 -0.34 -3.46
CA ILE A 243 6.91 0.79 -3.04
C ILE A 243 6.34 1.46 -1.78
N ILE A 244 5.03 1.46 -1.61
CA ILE A 244 4.34 2.15 -0.51
C ILE A 244 4.11 1.20 0.67
N LYS A 245 3.61 -0.02 0.39
CA LYS A 245 3.19 -1.03 1.38
C LYS A 245 4.32 -1.99 1.78
N GLY A 246 4.11 -2.69 2.88
CA GLY A 246 4.96 -3.78 3.35
C GLY A 246 6.20 -3.36 4.13
N LYS A 247 7.05 -4.34 4.48
CA LYS A 247 8.25 -4.15 5.32
C LYS A 247 9.28 -3.23 4.68
N HIS A 248 9.40 -3.29 3.35
CA HIS A 248 10.34 -2.50 2.55
C HIS A 248 9.66 -1.32 1.83
N GLY A 249 8.39 -1.03 2.17
CA GLY A 249 7.67 0.10 1.63
C GLY A 249 8.06 1.42 2.29
N ARG A 250 7.77 2.52 1.60
CA ARG A 250 8.15 3.88 2.01
C ARG A 250 7.65 4.24 3.41
N PHE A 251 6.43 3.87 3.75
CA PHE A 251 5.90 4.16 5.08
C PHE A 251 6.70 3.50 6.19
N ARG A 252 6.91 2.20 6.12
CA ARG A 252 7.56 1.45 7.20
C ARG A 252 9.06 1.65 7.23
N GLN A 253 9.70 1.79 6.08
CA GLN A 253 11.16 1.88 5.99
C GLN A 253 11.71 3.30 6.15
N ASN A 254 10.97 4.33 5.69
CA ASN A 254 11.50 5.68 5.60
C ASN A 254 10.71 6.74 6.38
N LEU A 255 9.43 6.49 6.70
CA LEU A 255 8.58 7.47 7.40
C LEU A 255 8.40 7.13 8.88
N LEU A 256 8.07 5.89 9.22
CA LEU A 256 7.89 5.46 10.62
C LEU A 256 9.21 5.34 11.37
N GLY A 257 10.32 5.13 10.65
CA GLY A 257 11.65 5.07 11.23
C GLY A 257 12.69 5.30 10.16
N LYS A 258 13.79 5.97 10.52
CA LYS A 258 14.91 6.24 9.64
C LYS A 258 16.20 5.77 10.30
N ARG A 259 17.21 5.46 9.50
CA ARG A 259 18.58 5.36 10.00
C ARG A 259 19.04 6.75 10.37
N VAL A 260 19.65 6.88 11.54
CA VAL A 260 20.15 8.15 12.04
C VAL A 260 21.67 8.14 12.06
N ASP A 261 22.25 9.31 11.80
CA ASP A 261 23.69 9.54 11.95
C ASP A 261 24.04 9.68 13.43
N TYR A 262 25.32 9.67 13.74
CA TYR A 262 25.85 9.78 15.10
C TYR A 262 25.26 8.72 16.05
N SER A 263 25.15 7.51 15.56
CA SER A 263 24.73 6.33 16.29
C SER A 263 25.70 5.18 16.06
N GLY A 264 25.91 4.37 17.08
CA GLY A 264 26.86 3.27 17.05
C GLY A 264 26.25 2.00 17.63
N ARG A 265 26.94 0.88 17.42
CA ARG A 265 26.57 -0.43 17.95
C ARG A 265 27.83 -1.14 18.44
N SER A 266 27.81 -1.66 19.68
CA SER A 266 28.89 -2.46 20.22
C SER A 266 28.37 -3.52 21.18
N VAL A 267 29.25 -4.38 21.64
CA VAL A 267 28.98 -5.37 22.69
C VAL A 267 28.86 -4.66 24.02
N ILE A 268 27.96 -5.11 24.88
CA ILE A 268 27.79 -4.65 26.26
C ILE A 268 28.49 -5.62 27.20
N ILE A 269 29.31 -5.07 28.10
CA ILE A 269 30.01 -5.80 29.16
C ILE A 269 29.70 -5.20 30.53
N ILE A 270 29.93 -5.97 31.59
CA ILE A 270 29.73 -5.54 32.96
C ILE A 270 30.89 -4.67 33.40
N GLY A 271 30.61 -3.51 33.99
CA GLY A 271 31.54 -2.61 34.61
C GLY A 271 31.14 -2.30 36.06
N PRO A 272 31.62 -3.04 37.07
CA PRO A 272 31.19 -2.87 38.47
C PRO A 272 31.63 -1.56 39.09
N GLU A 273 32.61 -0.90 38.50
CA GLU A 273 33.21 0.39 38.90
C GLU A 273 32.32 1.61 38.55
N LEU A 274 31.33 1.40 37.69
CA LEU A 274 30.45 2.47 37.24
C LEU A 274 29.24 2.69 38.18
N LYS A 275 28.80 3.94 38.27
CA LYS A 275 27.52 4.26 38.93
C LYS A 275 26.34 3.82 38.06
N ILE A 276 25.14 3.69 38.66
CA ILE A 276 23.93 3.24 37.97
C ILE A 276 23.55 4.17 36.80
N ASN A 277 23.78 5.46 36.92
CA ASN A 277 23.51 6.47 35.90
C ASN A 277 24.64 6.62 34.86
N GLN A 278 25.75 5.91 35.00
CA GLN A 278 26.93 6.02 34.14
C GLN A 278 27.04 4.86 33.19
N CYS A 279 27.60 5.14 32.01
CA CYS A 279 28.02 4.12 31.05
C CYS A 279 29.46 4.37 30.56
N GLY A 280 30.21 3.31 30.44
CA GLY A 280 31.54 3.36 29.85
C GLY A 280 31.43 3.30 28.33
N LEU A 281 31.83 4.39 27.65
CA LEU A 281 31.85 4.48 26.20
C LEU A 281 33.25 4.35 25.66
N PRO A 282 33.53 3.46 24.66
CA PRO A 282 34.79 3.37 23.98
C PRO A 282 35.19 4.70 23.35
N TYR A 283 36.47 5.05 23.44
CA TYR A 283 37.01 6.31 22.94
C TYR A 283 36.76 6.53 21.45
N GLU A 284 37.00 5.50 20.61
CA GLU A 284 36.72 5.54 19.16
C GLU A 284 35.25 5.83 18.86
N MET A 285 34.35 5.21 19.61
CA MET A 285 32.90 5.46 19.46
C MET A 285 32.53 6.86 19.92
N ALA A 286 33.11 7.35 21.01
CA ALA A 286 32.82 8.67 21.53
C ALA A 286 33.19 9.78 20.53
N ILE A 287 34.33 9.68 19.87
CA ILE A 287 34.72 10.64 18.83
C ILE A 287 33.71 10.71 17.70
N GLU A 288 33.28 9.57 17.18
CA GLU A 288 32.31 9.53 16.08
C GLU A 288 30.92 10.03 16.50
N LEU A 289 30.43 9.64 17.67
CA LEU A 289 29.13 10.05 18.18
C LEU A 289 29.06 11.55 18.47
N PHE A 290 30.13 12.12 19.10
CA PHE A 290 30.18 13.52 19.48
C PHE A 290 30.87 14.42 18.45
N GLN A 291 31.19 13.91 17.26
CA GLN A 291 31.90 14.65 16.22
C GLN A 291 31.36 16.07 15.95
N PRO A 292 30.05 16.31 15.80
CA PRO A 292 29.50 17.66 15.57
C PRO A 292 29.80 18.61 16.73
N PHE A 293 29.68 18.13 17.96
CA PHE A 293 29.92 18.92 19.16
C PHE A 293 31.40 19.25 19.34
N ILE A 294 32.28 18.27 19.08
CA ILE A 294 33.74 18.47 19.09
C ILE A 294 34.11 19.51 18.04
N ILE A 295 33.63 19.41 16.81
CA ILE A 295 33.89 20.38 15.74
C ILE A 295 33.46 21.79 16.16
N ARG A 296 32.27 21.92 16.75
CA ARG A 296 31.77 23.20 17.25
C ARG A 296 32.70 23.78 18.31
N GLU A 297 33.11 22.96 19.27
CA GLU A 297 33.96 23.41 20.37
C GLU A 297 35.35 23.78 19.88
N LEU A 298 35.94 23.01 18.95
CA LEU A 298 37.25 23.33 18.35
C LEU A 298 37.20 24.68 17.57
N ILE A 299 36.11 25.00 16.93
CA ILE A 299 35.94 26.29 16.25
C ILE A 299 35.75 27.42 17.28
N ASN A 300 34.95 27.21 18.33
CA ASN A 300 34.72 28.19 19.37
C ASN A 300 35.99 28.53 20.13
N GLN A 301 36.84 27.54 20.38
CA GLN A 301 38.15 27.75 21.06
C GLN A 301 39.23 28.31 20.11
N GLY A 302 38.91 28.52 18.82
CA GLY A 302 39.84 29.06 17.83
C GLY A 302 40.92 28.08 17.37
N LEU A 303 40.82 26.78 17.75
CA LEU A 303 41.78 25.73 17.37
C LEU A 303 41.61 25.30 15.90
N ALA A 304 40.43 25.52 15.35
CA ALA A 304 40.12 25.24 13.96
C ALA A 304 39.44 26.42 13.29
N SER A 305 39.91 26.83 12.12
CA SER A 305 39.34 27.94 11.35
C SER A 305 38.03 27.57 10.63
N ASN A 306 37.85 26.32 10.28
CA ASN A 306 36.65 25.83 9.58
C ASN A 306 36.43 24.34 9.82
N MET A 307 35.25 23.81 9.40
CA MET A 307 34.87 22.41 9.55
C MET A 307 35.86 21.41 8.94
N LYS A 308 36.49 21.76 7.83
CA LYS A 308 37.44 20.85 7.15
C LYS A 308 38.71 20.68 7.97
N VAL A 309 39.25 21.77 8.52
CA VAL A 309 40.42 21.76 9.41
C VAL A 309 40.09 21.01 10.71
N ALA A 310 38.91 21.27 11.31
CA ALA A 310 38.46 20.56 12.50
C ALA A 310 38.39 19.04 12.29
N LYS A 311 37.84 18.58 11.17
CA LYS A 311 37.78 17.14 10.82
C LYS A 311 39.18 16.53 10.66
N ASN A 312 40.11 17.23 10.02
CA ASN A 312 41.48 16.78 9.87
C ASN A 312 42.18 16.69 11.24
N LEU A 313 41.96 17.68 12.12
CA LEU A 313 42.50 17.66 13.49
C LEU A 313 41.98 16.47 14.29
N ILE A 314 40.71 16.15 14.17
CA ILE A 314 40.07 14.98 14.83
C ILE A 314 40.73 13.67 14.37
N GLN A 315 41.17 13.57 13.12
CA GLN A 315 41.83 12.37 12.60
C GLN A 315 43.32 12.27 12.95
N GLN A 316 43.99 13.39 13.18
CA GLN A 316 45.46 13.43 13.30
C GLN A 316 45.98 13.62 14.71
N ASN A 317 45.24 14.29 15.61
CA ASN A 317 45.72 14.73 16.92
C ASN A 317 44.82 14.30 18.10
N GLU A 318 44.96 13.06 18.54
CA GLU A 318 44.18 12.52 19.68
C GLU A 318 44.42 13.30 20.99
N LEU A 319 45.66 13.74 21.24
CA LEU A 319 46.03 14.46 22.45
C LEU A 319 45.35 15.82 22.63
N LEU A 320 45.06 16.54 21.54
CA LEU A 320 44.34 17.81 21.58
C LEU A 320 42.83 17.63 21.75
N ILE A 321 42.31 16.48 21.32
CA ILE A 321 40.88 16.21 21.34
C ILE A 321 40.40 15.70 22.69
N ASP A 322 41.22 14.97 23.43
CA ASP A 322 40.84 14.36 24.70
C ASP A 322 40.25 15.36 25.73
N PRO A 323 40.85 16.54 26.00
CA PRO A 323 40.25 17.51 26.93
C PRO A 323 38.92 18.09 26.39
N VAL A 324 38.83 18.36 25.08
CA VAL A 324 37.63 18.88 24.46
C VAL A 324 36.52 17.81 24.48
N LEU A 325 36.86 16.57 24.19
CA LEU A 325 35.94 15.45 24.25
C LEU A 325 35.39 15.23 25.66
N LYS A 326 36.21 15.27 26.69
CA LYS A 326 35.82 15.16 28.10
C LYS A 326 34.87 16.28 28.51
N GLN A 327 35.10 17.52 28.06
CA GLN A 327 34.24 18.66 28.31
C GLN A 327 32.90 18.48 27.60
N VAL A 328 32.86 18.04 26.35
CA VAL A 328 31.61 17.79 25.57
C VAL A 328 30.78 16.66 26.19
N ILE A 329 31.41 15.56 26.57
CA ILE A 329 30.78 14.38 27.14
C ILE A 329 30.05 14.71 28.44
N SER A 330 30.65 15.53 29.33
CA SER A 330 30.09 15.87 30.63
C SER A 330 28.70 16.55 30.53
N ASN A 331 28.43 17.22 29.42
CA ASN A 331 27.21 17.98 29.19
C ASN A 331 26.17 17.27 28.32
N HIS A 332 26.50 16.09 27.79
CA HIS A 332 25.65 15.41 26.78
C HIS A 332 25.41 13.95 27.16
N PRO A 333 24.27 13.62 27.77
CA PRO A 333 23.89 12.23 28.03
C PRO A 333 23.59 11.48 26.71
N ILE A 334 23.77 10.17 26.72
CA ILE A 334 23.49 9.30 25.58
C ILE A 334 22.34 8.35 25.86
N PHE A 335 21.59 7.99 24.83
CA PHE A 335 20.60 6.94 24.90
C PHE A 335 21.19 5.59 24.49
N LEU A 336 21.00 4.58 25.34
CA LEU A 336 21.33 3.19 25.03
C LEU A 336 20.06 2.39 24.83
N ASN A 337 20.05 1.56 23.80
CA ASN A 337 18.94 0.66 23.48
C ASN A 337 19.44 -0.75 23.21
N ARG A 338 18.79 -1.76 23.78
CA ARG A 338 19.00 -3.16 23.41
C ARG A 338 17.92 -3.63 22.44
N ALA A 339 18.31 -4.25 21.33
CA ALA A 339 17.39 -4.93 20.42
C ALA A 339 17.12 -6.39 20.87
N PRO A 340 15.83 -6.86 20.86
CA PRO A 340 14.61 -6.15 20.55
C PRO A 340 14.10 -5.27 21.70
N THR A 341 13.59 -4.05 21.37
CA THR A 341 12.98 -3.16 22.37
C THR A 341 11.57 -3.64 22.70
N LEU A 342 11.44 -4.39 23.80
CA LEU A 342 10.15 -4.98 24.20
C LEU A 342 9.34 -4.06 25.13
N HIS A 343 10.01 -3.22 25.92
CA HIS A 343 9.40 -2.34 26.91
C HIS A 343 10.21 -1.06 27.06
N ARG A 344 9.65 -0.06 27.73
CA ARG A 344 10.26 1.27 27.90
C ARG A 344 11.63 1.24 28.59
N LEU A 345 11.91 0.28 29.46
CA LEU A 345 13.20 0.12 30.16
C LEU A 345 14.31 -0.38 29.21
N GLY A 346 13.97 -0.84 27.99
CA GLY A 346 14.95 -1.18 26.97
C GLY A 346 15.65 0.03 26.33
N ILE A 347 15.18 1.27 26.63
CA ILE A 347 15.82 2.52 26.20
C ILE A 347 16.04 3.37 27.46
N GLN A 348 17.30 3.63 27.77
CA GLN A 348 17.69 4.40 28.95
C GLN A 348 18.75 5.44 28.60
N ALA A 349 18.78 6.55 29.33
CA ALA A 349 19.76 7.61 29.21
C ALA A 349 20.85 7.43 30.27
N PHE A 350 22.11 7.62 29.87
CA PHE A 350 23.27 7.51 30.73
C PHE A 350 24.23 8.67 30.52
N GLU A 351 24.97 9.00 31.57
CA GLU A 351 26.12 9.89 31.52
C GLU A 351 27.32 9.09 31.02
N PRO A 352 27.88 9.41 29.84
CA PRO A 352 28.99 8.65 29.30
C PRO A 352 30.33 8.99 30.01
N ILE A 353 31.10 7.95 30.26
CA ILE A 353 32.49 8.03 30.72
C ILE A 353 33.37 7.32 29.72
N LEU A 354 34.51 7.91 29.40
CA LEU A 354 35.46 7.29 28.48
C LEU A 354 36.12 6.07 29.11
N VAL A 355 36.15 4.97 28.38
CA VAL A 355 36.79 3.73 28.77
C VAL A 355 37.66 3.20 27.64
N HIS A 356 38.75 2.53 28.01
CA HIS A 356 39.58 1.82 27.05
C HIS A 356 38.92 0.53 26.61
N GLY A 357 39.14 0.17 25.35
CA GLY A 357 38.57 -1.03 24.73
C GLY A 357 37.53 -0.72 23.69
N ARG A 358 36.81 -1.74 23.21
CA ARG A 358 35.80 -1.62 22.13
C ARG A 358 34.36 -1.95 22.56
N ALA A 359 34.17 -2.28 23.83
CA ALA A 359 32.90 -2.67 24.39
C ALA A 359 32.32 -1.56 25.28
N ILE A 360 31.01 -1.44 25.29
CA ILE A 360 30.28 -0.54 26.17
C ILE A 360 30.17 -1.18 27.54
N LYS A 361 30.62 -0.47 28.61
CA LYS A 361 30.52 -0.94 29.98
C LYS A 361 29.24 -0.41 30.65
N LEU A 362 28.51 -1.27 31.35
CA LEU A 362 27.33 -0.91 32.12
C LEU A 362 27.39 -1.49 33.54
N HIS A 363 26.70 -0.82 34.47
CA HIS A 363 26.55 -1.33 35.83
C HIS A 363 25.78 -2.68 35.80
N PRO A 364 26.16 -3.68 36.64
CA PRO A 364 25.51 -5.01 36.65
C PRO A 364 24.00 -4.99 36.75
N LEU A 365 23.41 -4.13 37.59
CA LEU A 365 21.96 -4.00 37.73
C LEU A 365 21.28 -3.49 36.45
N VAL A 366 21.95 -2.59 35.72
CA VAL A 366 21.44 -2.10 34.44
C VAL A 366 21.50 -3.19 33.36
N CYS A 367 22.58 -3.97 33.34
CA CYS A 367 22.69 -5.12 32.44
C CYS A 367 21.57 -6.14 32.69
N SER A 368 21.16 -6.36 33.93
CA SER A 368 20.03 -7.22 34.27
C SER A 368 18.69 -6.68 33.77
N ALA A 369 18.51 -5.34 33.76
CA ALA A 369 17.30 -4.70 33.26
C ALA A 369 17.22 -4.74 31.71
N PHE A 370 18.35 -4.74 31.02
CA PHE A 370 18.44 -4.88 29.57
C PHE A 370 18.32 -6.34 29.13
#